data_3ee99c5e4688bd74310226c317f9d700
#
_entry.id   3ee99c5e4688bd74310226c317f9d700
#
_cell.length_a   1.000
_cell.length_b   1.000
_cell.length_c   1.000
_cell.angle_alpha   90.00
_cell.angle_beta   90.00
_cell.angle_gamma   90.00
#
_symmetry.space_group_name_H-M   'P 1'
#
loop_
_entity.id
_entity.type
_entity.pdbx_description
1 polymer ?
#
loop_
_entity_poly.entity_id
_entity_poly.type
_entity_poly.pdbx_seq_one_letter_code
_entity_poly.pdbx_strand_id
1 'polypeptide(L)'
;MQEENREGISGALKTLAAVVIVFLLLAALYVGYQAMQVLFPPNTYETALLATVEDTVDAEGVLLFEESYVAGGGTLGYLVADGERVSAGTAVAEIYSDAAQASLRQQLTQINDQIDLLQRSQNTTSVQLESLRKNRSAALYDLMDSLDAGDYEDTDAEKENYILAQNKLWVITGEVASFSDQITALTQQAATVQSQLGNPSQITAPQTGYFIRSSSSGRLNAGSADILALDAANLKAYVESSPEIALDGCAGKIVSGFTWYYAGVCSAKQAEKLLDRDGKPLTKSVEIRFPGQAETPLKAKVSEVNIDAENDIARFVLSCEIINGDVLRLNCADAQIIVGRNTGLRVPAAAVHYLKEDGSEAEGQGENYIPGVYVKYGNLARFC
;
A
#
# COMPACT_ATOMS: atom_id res chain seq x y z
N MET A 1 80.37 24.88 -48.20
CA MET A 1 79.61 24.89 -46.88
C MET A 1 78.29 25.68 -46.94
N GLN A 2 77.86 26.29 -48.05
CA GLN A 2 76.56 26.97 -48.17
C GLN A 2 75.51 26.23 -49.01
N GLU A 3 75.86 25.23 -49.81
CA GLU A 3 74.91 24.46 -50.62
C GLU A 3 74.34 23.26 -49.86
N GLU A 4 75.06 22.64 -48.94
CA GLU A 4 74.63 21.49 -48.16
C GLU A 4 73.54 21.86 -47.16
N ASN A 5 73.49 23.12 -46.70
CA ASN A 5 72.52 23.64 -45.77
C ASN A 5 71.16 23.97 -46.45
N ARG A 6 71.15 24.15 -47.78
CA ARG A 6 69.92 24.41 -48.54
C ARG A 6 69.13 23.13 -48.88
N GLU A 7 69.82 22.01 -49.10
CA GLU A 7 69.14 20.73 -49.33
C GLU A 7 68.51 20.13 -48.06
N GLY A 8 69.18 20.28 -46.90
CA GLY A 8 68.62 19.84 -45.61
C GLY A 8 67.38 20.61 -45.18
N ILE A 9 67.32 21.89 -45.40
CA ILE A 9 66.18 22.78 -45.11
C ILE A 9 65.01 22.46 -46.07
N SER A 10 65.26 22.17 -47.33
CA SER A 10 64.32 21.79 -48.35
C SER A 10 63.66 20.38 -48.02
N GLY A 11 64.44 19.44 -47.49
CA GLY A 11 64.01 18.13 -47.06
C GLY A 11 63.09 18.22 -45.80
N ALA A 12 63.54 19.00 -44.81
CA ALA A 12 62.77 19.21 -43.59
C ALA A 12 61.45 19.95 -43.87
N LEU A 13 61.41 20.88 -44.80
CA LEU A 13 60.19 21.59 -45.20
C LEU A 13 59.20 20.67 -45.93
N LYS A 14 59.66 19.74 -46.76
CA LYS A 14 58.86 18.76 -47.45
C LYS A 14 58.24 17.71 -46.46
N THR A 15 59.05 17.28 -45.48
CA THR A 15 58.53 16.38 -44.44
C THR A 15 57.53 17.07 -43.54
N LEU A 16 57.76 18.33 -43.16
CA LEU A 16 56.80 19.14 -42.39
C LEU A 16 55.47 19.31 -43.17
N ALA A 17 55.55 19.65 -44.46
CA ALA A 17 54.40 19.78 -45.34
C ALA A 17 53.64 18.47 -45.49
N ALA A 18 54.31 17.32 -45.60
CA ALA A 18 53.66 16.01 -45.65
C ALA A 18 52.96 15.70 -44.36
N VAL A 19 53.51 15.97 -43.17
CA VAL A 19 52.90 15.79 -41.87
C VAL A 19 51.64 16.67 -41.71
N VAL A 20 51.72 17.93 -42.14
CA VAL A 20 50.58 18.87 -42.13
C VAL A 20 49.44 18.37 -43.04
N ILE A 21 49.76 17.86 -44.25
CA ILE A 21 48.78 17.31 -45.18
C ILE A 21 48.10 16.05 -44.58
N VAL A 22 48.86 15.15 -43.96
CA VAL A 22 48.31 13.99 -43.28
C VAL A 22 47.39 14.39 -42.13
N PHE A 23 47.78 15.39 -41.34
CA PHE A 23 46.95 15.90 -40.25
C PHE A 23 45.66 16.54 -40.77
N LEU A 24 45.72 17.31 -41.86
CA LEU A 24 44.55 17.91 -42.49
C LEU A 24 43.59 16.83 -43.05
N LEU A 25 44.15 15.76 -43.66
CA LEU A 25 43.36 14.65 -44.13
C LEU A 25 42.67 13.89 -42.99
N LEU A 26 43.35 13.67 -41.87
CA LEU A 26 42.74 13.04 -40.66
C LEU A 26 41.66 13.94 -40.06
N ALA A 27 41.90 15.25 -40.01
CA ALA A 27 40.92 16.22 -39.54
C ALA A 27 39.69 16.25 -40.47
N ALA A 28 39.87 16.22 -41.79
CA ALA A 28 38.79 16.18 -42.74
C ALA A 28 37.98 14.84 -42.65
N LEU A 29 38.64 13.69 -42.46
CA LEU A 29 38.01 12.41 -42.20
C LEU A 29 37.23 12.42 -40.90
N TYR A 30 37.78 13.03 -39.84
CA TYR A 30 37.10 13.15 -38.55
C TYR A 30 35.85 14.03 -38.66
N VAL A 31 35.96 15.20 -39.31
CA VAL A 31 34.81 16.10 -39.54
C VAL A 31 33.77 15.42 -40.43
N GLY A 32 34.20 14.69 -41.47
CA GLY A 32 33.29 13.91 -42.34
C GLY A 32 32.57 12.82 -41.56
N TYR A 33 33.27 12.12 -40.67
CA TYR A 33 32.66 11.10 -39.79
C TYR A 33 31.66 11.75 -38.82
N GLN A 34 31.99 12.87 -38.19
CA GLN A 34 31.08 13.61 -37.30
C GLN A 34 29.84 14.12 -38.06
N ALA A 35 30.04 14.69 -39.25
CA ALA A 35 28.95 15.13 -40.10
C ALA A 35 28.06 13.98 -40.52
N MET A 36 28.60 12.79 -40.80
CA MET A 36 27.84 11.60 -41.11
C MET A 36 27.00 11.10 -39.94
N GLN A 37 27.52 11.17 -38.70
CA GLN A 37 26.77 10.82 -37.49
C GLN A 37 25.64 11.79 -37.18
N VAL A 38 25.80 13.07 -37.50
CA VAL A 38 24.75 14.09 -37.29
C VAL A 38 23.68 14.02 -38.39
N LEU A 39 24.09 13.82 -39.65
CA LEU A 39 23.17 13.74 -40.78
C LEU A 39 22.41 12.38 -40.87
N PHE A 40 23.04 11.32 -40.40
CA PHE A 40 22.47 9.96 -40.41
C PHE A 40 22.65 9.34 -39.01
N PRO A 41 21.88 9.83 -38.00
CA PRO A 41 21.95 9.24 -36.66
C PRO A 41 21.61 7.75 -36.73
N PRO A 42 22.35 6.88 -36.04
CA PRO A 42 22.05 5.44 -36.02
C PRO A 42 20.66 5.23 -35.42
N ASN A 43 19.84 4.41 -36.07
CA ASN A 43 18.55 4.01 -35.52
C ASN A 43 18.75 3.33 -34.17
N THR A 44 18.23 3.92 -33.11
CA THR A 44 18.19 3.31 -31.79
C THR A 44 16.93 2.44 -31.67
N TYR A 45 17.09 1.22 -31.19
CA TYR A 45 15.97 0.31 -30.95
C TYR A 45 15.79 0.16 -29.45
N GLU A 46 14.57 0.24 -29.00
CA GLU A 46 14.20 -0.01 -27.61
C GLU A 46 13.15 -1.11 -27.55
N THR A 47 13.23 -1.97 -26.54
CA THR A 47 12.27 -3.04 -26.36
C THR A 47 10.99 -2.49 -25.73
N ALA A 48 9.85 -2.64 -26.43
CA ALA A 48 8.56 -2.31 -25.88
C ALA A 48 8.21 -3.26 -24.73
N LEU A 49 7.88 -2.71 -23.58
CA LEU A 49 7.51 -3.47 -22.38
C LEU A 49 6.00 -3.42 -22.18
N LEU A 50 5.41 -4.55 -21.78
CA LEU A 50 4.02 -4.57 -21.36
C LEU A 50 3.89 -3.73 -20.09
N ALA A 51 3.01 -2.75 -20.11
CA ALA A 51 2.73 -1.87 -18.99
C ALA A 51 1.22 -1.72 -18.79
N THR A 52 0.80 -1.62 -17.55
CA THR A 52 -0.57 -1.28 -17.19
C THR A 52 -0.57 0.15 -16.66
N VAL A 53 -1.40 0.99 -17.26
CA VAL A 53 -1.64 2.37 -16.81
C VAL A 53 -3.02 2.42 -16.18
N GLU A 54 -3.08 2.92 -14.96
CA GLU A 54 -4.32 3.16 -14.26
C GLU A 54 -4.86 4.54 -14.64
N ASP A 55 -6.14 4.61 -14.94
CA ASP A 55 -6.85 5.87 -15.07
C ASP A 55 -7.44 6.21 -13.71
N THR A 56 -6.90 7.24 -13.06
CA THR A 56 -7.21 7.59 -11.68
C THR A 56 -7.86 8.96 -11.57
N VAL A 57 -8.63 9.11 -10.49
CA VAL A 57 -9.13 10.37 -9.95
C VAL A 57 -8.50 10.53 -8.58
N ASP A 58 -7.70 11.57 -8.40
CA ASP A 58 -7.13 11.92 -7.09
C ASP A 58 -8.11 12.85 -6.36
N ALA A 59 -8.38 12.57 -5.10
CA ALA A 59 -9.36 13.30 -4.32
C ALA A 59 -8.96 13.37 -2.85
N GLU A 60 -9.36 14.45 -2.21
CA GLU A 60 -9.34 14.61 -0.75
C GLU A 60 -10.75 14.34 -0.23
N GLY A 61 -10.87 13.67 0.93
CA GLY A 61 -12.20 13.35 1.41
C GLY A 61 -12.24 12.78 2.81
N VAL A 62 -13.43 12.35 3.20
CA VAL A 62 -13.72 11.79 4.52
C VAL A 62 -14.40 10.43 4.40
N LEU A 63 -13.95 9.49 5.24
CA LEU A 63 -14.57 8.18 5.36
C LEU A 63 -15.68 8.26 6.40
N LEU A 64 -16.85 7.78 6.06
CA LEU A 64 -18.05 7.84 6.88
C LEU A 64 -18.53 6.43 7.19
N PHE A 65 -18.36 6.05 8.45
CA PHE A 65 -18.82 4.77 8.99
C PHE A 65 -20.05 4.98 9.88
N GLU A 66 -20.79 3.91 10.11
CA GLU A 66 -21.76 3.86 11.20
C GLU A 66 -21.00 3.56 12.49
N GLU A 67 -20.87 4.58 13.35
CA GLU A 67 -20.02 4.53 14.53
C GLU A 67 -20.82 4.74 15.82
N SER A 68 -20.41 4.04 16.87
CA SER A 68 -20.87 4.31 18.23
C SER A 68 -19.69 4.24 19.19
N TYR A 69 -19.66 5.14 20.18
CA TYR A 69 -18.60 5.10 21.16
C TYR A 69 -18.89 4.16 22.30
N VAL A 70 -17.79 3.65 22.85
CA VAL A 70 -17.78 2.80 24.01
C VAL A 70 -17.30 3.64 25.18
N ALA A 71 -18.25 4.04 26.05
CA ALA A 71 -17.93 4.86 27.23
C ALA A 71 -16.97 4.10 28.16
N GLY A 72 -15.96 4.82 28.68
CA GLY A 72 -14.99 4.28 29.62
C GLY A 72 -13.79 5.18 29.74
N GLY A 73 -13.31 5.37 30.94
CA GLY A 73 -12.16 6.22 31.23
C GLY A 73 -11.31 5.67 32.38
N GLY A 74 -10.15 6.28 32.60
CA GLY A 74 -9.18 5.82 33.59
C GLY A 74 -8.07 4.96 32.99
N THR A 75 -7.47 4.13 33.79
CA THR A 75 -6.44 3.17 33.31
C THR A 75 -7.14 1.97 32.72
N LEU A 76 -7.09 1.87 31.39
CA LEU A 76 -7.77 0.80 30.63
C LEU A 76 -6.80 -0.32 30.27
N GLY A 77 -7.29 -1.55 30.39
CA GLY A 77 -6.67 -2.73 29.80
C GLY A 77 -7.59 -3.33 28.75
N TYR A 78 -7.16 -3.34 27.51
CA TYR A 78 -7.94 -3.89 26.41
C TYR A 78 -7.90 -5.42 26.41
N LEU A 79 -9.06 -6.04 26.23
CA LEU A 79 -9.26 -7.49 26.20
C LEU A 79 -9.34 -8.06 24.78
N VAL A 80 -9.53 -7.17 23.80
CA VAL A 80 -9.66 -7.51 22.38
C VAL A 80 -8.62 -6.74 21.58
N ALA A 81 -8.24 -7.29 20.43
CA ALA A 81 -7.31 -6.61 19.52
C ALA A 81 -7.95 -5.35 18.90
N ASP A 82 -7.11 -4.42 18.49
CA ASP A 82 -7.57 -3.24 17.76
C ASP A 82 -8.02 -3.63 16.35
N GLY A 83 -9.25 -3.23 15.98
CA GLY A 83 -9.88 -3.67 14.73
C GLY A 83 -10.54 -5.05 14.81
N GLU A 84 -10.57 -5.69 15.97
CA GLU A 84 -11.22 -6.99 16.13
C GLU A 84 -12.75 -6.87 16.05
N ARG A 85 -13.38 -7.86 15.41
CA ARG A 85 -14.84 -7.93 15.34
C ARG A 85 -15.39 -8.52 16.62
N VAL A 86 -16.24 -7.76 17.30
CA VAL A 86 -16.86 -8.15 18.58
C VAL A 86 -18.38 -8.23 18.46
N SER A 87 -18.99 -9.05 19.30
CA SER A 87 -20.44 -9.12 19.44
C SER A 87 -20.95 -8.16 20.53
N ALA A 88 -22.20 -7.75 20.45
CA ALA A 88 -22.81 -7.01 21.54
C ALA A 88 -22.69 -7.75 22.88
N GLY A 89 -22.29 -7.05 23.94
CA GLY A 89 -22.07 -7.62 25.26
C GLY A 89 -20.67 -8.23 25.48
N THR A 90 -19.82 -8.33 24.44
CA THR A 90 -18.43 -8.78 24.61
C THR A 90 -17.65 -7.76 25.45
N ALA A 91 -16.92 -8.23 26.46
CA ALA A 91 -16.02 -7.37 27.23
C ALA A 91 -14.82 -6.94 26.34
N VAL A 92 -14.69 -5.64 26.11
CA VAL A 92 -13.65 -5.05 25.23
C VAL A 92 -12.49 -4.46 25.99
N ALA A 93 -12.75 -4.02 27.24
CA ALA A 93 -11.73 -3.48 28.11
C ALA A 93 -12.08 -3.68 29.58
N GLU A 94 -11.09 -3.56 30.46
CA GLU A 94 -11.21 -3.50 31.91
C GLU A 94 -10.73 -2.13 32.41
N ILE A 95 -11.36 -1.65 33.48
CA ILE A 95 -10.94 -0.42 34.16
C ILE A 95 -10.13 -0.84 35.39
N TYR A 96 -8.88 -0.37 35.46
CA TYR A 96 -8.00 -0.64 36.59
C TYR A 96 -7.95 0.55 37.55
N SER A 97 -7.83 0.25 38.83
CA SER A 97 -7.68 1.28 39.87
C SER A 97 -6.34 2.01 39.78
N ASP A 98 -5.32 1.33 39.30
CA ASP A 98 -3.96 1.84 39.19
C ASP A 98 -3.11 1.05 38.16
N ALA A 99 -1.90 1.52 37.92
CA ALA A 99 -0.96 0.88 37.00
C ALA A 99 -0.49 -0.51 37.50
N ALA A 100 -0.56 -0.79 38.81
CA ALA A 100 -0.19 -2.09 39.34
C ALA A 100 -1.18 -3.18 38.92
N GLN A 101 -2.51 -2.88 38.95
CA GLN A 101 -3.52 -3.78 38.41
C GLN A 101 -3.34 -4.03 36.90
N ALA A 102 -3.01 -3.00 36.14
CA ALA A 102 -2.71 -3.17 34.71
C ALA A 102 -1.53 -4.12 34.48
N SER A 103 -0.46 -3.98 35.29
CA SER A 103 0.70 -4.87 35.24
C SER A 103 0.36 -6.31 35.62
N LEU A 104 -0.47 -6.51 36.66
CA LEU A 104 -0.94 -7.85 37.06
C LEU A 104 -1.76 -8.50 35.93
N ARG A 105 -2.59 -7.74 35.22
CA ARG A 105 -3.35 -8.26 34.08
C ARG A 105 -2.44 -8.70 32.95
N GLN A 106 -1.44 -7.87 32.62
CA GLN A 106 -0.46 -8.23 31.59
C GLN A 106 0.30 -9.51 31.96
N GLN A 107 0.73 -9.65 33.21
CA GLN A 107 1.37 -10.87 33.71
C GLN A 107 0.45 -12.09 33.58
N LEU A 108 -0.85 -11.93 33.98
CA LEU A 108 -1.83 -13.01 33.85
C LEU A 108 -2.04 -13.44 32.41
N THR A 109 -2.11 -12.49 31.48
CA THR A 109 -2.22 -12.79 30.05
C THR A 109 -1.01 -13.58 29.57
N GLN A 110 0.20 -13.13 29.88
CA GLN A 110 1.45 -13.84 29.50
C GLN A 110 1.51 -15.26 30.05
N ILE A 111 1.07 -15.46 31.32
CA ILE A 111 1.05 -16.81 31.94
C ILE A 111 0.02 -17.69 31.21
N ASN A 112 -1.17 -17.17 30.89
CA ASN A 112 -2.20 -17.92 30.19
C ASN A 112 -1.77 -18.29 28.76
N ASP A 113 -1.11 -17.39 28.04
CA ASP A 113 -0.57 -17.65 26.71
C ASP A 113 0.48 -18.77 26.77
N GLN A 114 1.34 -18.76 27.77
CA GLN A 114 2.30 -19.85 28.00
C GLN A 114 1.61 -21.18 28.30
N ILE A 115 0.56 -21.18 29.15
CA ILE A 115 -0.22 -22.37 29.44
C ILE A 115 -0.85 -22.93 28.18
N ASP A 116 -1.50 -22.07 27.37
CA ASP A 116 -2.13 -22.47 26.12
C ASP A 116 -1.11 -23.05 25.14
N LEU A 117 0.04 -22.38 24.97
CA LEU A 117 1.12 -22.87 24.13
C LEU A 117 1.62 -24.25 24.54
N LEU A 118 1.82 -24.47 25.85
CA LEU A 118 2.27 -25.78 26.36
C LEU A 118 1.19 -26.85 26.22
N GLN A 119 -0.10 -26.52 26.45
CA GLN A 119 -1.21 -27.43 26.24
C GLN A 119 -1.34 -27.85 24.77
N ARG A 120 -1.24 -26.89 23.83
CA ARG A 120 -1.23 -27.18 22.38
C ARG A 120 0.02 -27.99 21.98
N SER A 121 1.14 -27.80 22.66
CA SER A 121 2.38 -28.55 22.43
C SER A 121 2.25 -30.04 22.81
N GLN A 122 1.46 -30.38 23.81
CA GLN A 122 1.21 -31.78 24.22
C GLN A 122 0.22 -32.51 23.28
N ASN A 123 -0.60 -31.76 22.55
CA ASN A 123 -1.55 -32.37 21.61
C ASN A 123 -0.82 -32.78 20.32
N THR A 124 -0.32 -34.00 20.33
CA THR A 124 0.46 -34.60 19.22
C THR A 124 -0.29 -35.71 18.50
N THR A 125 -1.61 -35.84 18.73
CA THR A 125 -2.45 -36.87 18.14
C THR A 125 -2.43 -36.79 16.62
N SER A 126 -2.10 -37.91 15.95
CA SER A 126 -2.08 -38.07 14.49
C SER A 126 -1.02 -37.30 13.69
N VAL A 127 0.01 -36.77 14.32
CA VAL A 127 1.05 -36.01 13.62
C VAL A 127 2.26 -36.90 13.29
N GLN A 128 2.68 -36.90 12.02
CA GLN A 128 3.87 -37.63 11.55
C GLN A 128 5.14 -36.82 11.84
N LEU A 129 6.19 -37.50 12.33
CA LEU A 129 7.48 -36.89 12.70
C LEU A 129 8.10 -36.06 11.54
N GLU A 130 8.06 -36.59 10.32
CA GLU A 130 8.61 -35.86 9.17
C GLU A 130 7.84 -34.58 8.85
N SER A 131 6.51 -34.61 8.99
CA SER A 131 5.67 -33.42 8.83
C SER A 131 6.01 -32.36 9.88
N LEU A 132 6.23 -32.76 11.13
CA LEU A 132 6.64 -31.81 12.19
C LEU A 132 8.00 -31.19 11.94
N ARG A 133 8.97 -31.98 11.46
CA ARG A 133 10.31 -31.45 11.12
C ARG A 133 10.21 -30.42 10.00
N LYS A 134 9.40 -30.69 8.99
CA LYS A 134 9.14 -29.77 7.88
C LYS A 134 8.47 -28.49 8.38
N ASN A 135 7.40 -28.63 9.18
CA ASN A 135 6.66 -27.48 9.73
C ASN A 135 7.55 -26.60 10.62
N ARG A 136 8.39 -27.21 11.49
CA ARG A 136 9.35 -26.46 12.29
C ARG A 136 10.33 -25.67 11.42
N SER A 137 10.85 -26.29 10.36
CA SER A 137 11.79 -25.60 9.45
C SER A 137 11.12 -24.47 8.71
N ALA A 138 9.87 -24.65 8.23
CA ALA A 138 9.09 -23.59 7.62
C ALA A 138 8.86 -22.43 8.61
N ALA A 139 8.35 -22.71 9.81
CA ALA A 139 8.12 -21.68 10.84
C ALA A 139 9.39 -20.92 11.25
N LEU A 140 10.58 -21.59 11.19
CA LEU A 140 11.85 -20.91 11.43
C LEU A 140 12.19 -19.92 10.30
N TYR A 141 11.96 -20.32 9.03
CA TYR A 141 12.20 -19.43 7.90
C TYR A 141 11.21 -18.25 7.90
N ASP A 142 9.92 -18.52 8.16
CA ASP A 142 8.90 -17.47 8.27
C ASP A 142 9.27 -16.45 9.36
N LEU A 143 9.73 -16.91 10.53
CA LEU A 143 10.23 -16.03 11.60
C LEU A 143 11.47 -15.23 11.17
N MET A 144 12.41 -15.85 10.44
CA MET A 144 13.60 -15.14 9.94
C MET A 144 13.23 -14.09 8.91
N ASP A 145 12.31 -14.41 8.01
CA ASP A 145 11.83 -13.49 6.97
C ASP A 145 11.11 -12.28 7.59
N SER A 146 10.27 -12.49 8.62
CA SER A 146 9.60 -11.39 9.35
C SER A 146 10.62 -10.49 10.07
N LEU A 147 11.66 -11.06 10.68
CA LEU A 147 12.71 -10.30 11.34
C LEU A 147 13.55 -9.48 10.33
N ASP A 148 13.89 -10.07 9.19
CA ASP A 148 14.66 -9.41 8.14
C ASP A 148 13.86 -8.30 7.44
N ALA A 149 12.54 -8.48 7.31
CA ALA A 149 11.62 -7.46 6.78
C ALA A 149 11.36 -6.31 7.77
N GLY A 150 11.71 -6.48 9.05
CA GLY A 150 11.41 -5.50 10.11
C GLY A 150 9.93 -5.44 10.47
N ASP A 151 9.16 -6.48 10.14
CA ASP A 151 7.76 -6.62 10.47
C ASP A 151 7.58 -7.16 11.88
N TYR A 152 7.54 -6.25 12.85
CA TYR A 152 7.43 -6.61 14.26
C TYR A 152 6.03 -7.02 14.70
N GLU A 153 4.99 -6.74 13.92
CA GLU A 153 3.62 -7.14 14.26
C GLU A 153 3.43 -8.66 14.09
N ASP A 154 3.97 -9.24 13.02
CA ASP A 154 3.85 -10.68 12.74
C ASP A 154 4.93 -11.51 13.45
N THR A 155 6.03 -10.90 13.88
CA THR A 155 7.16 -11.61 14.51
C THR A 155 6.75 -12.42 15.75
N ASP A 156 5.84 -11.91 16.58
CA ASP A 156 5.40 -12.64 17.80
C ASP A 156 4.58 -13.90 17.46
N ALA A 157 3.73 -13.82 16.43
CA ALA A 157 2.96 -14.97 15.94
C ALA A 157 3.87 -16.05 15.32
N GLU A 158 4.85 -15.63 14.50
CA GLU A 158 5.80 -16.56 13.88
C GLU A 158 6.72 -17.22 14.92
N LYS A 159 7.14 -16.47 15.93
CA LYS A 159 7.89 -17.01 17.07
C LYS A 159 7.08 -18.06 17.83
N GLU A 160 5.80 -17.81 18.08
CA GLU A 160 4.91 -18.77 18.72
C GLU A 160 4.74 -20.04 17.89
N ASN A 161 4.54 -19.91 16.59
CA ASN A 161 4.44 -21.03 15.64
C ASN A 161 5.71 -21.90 15.66
N TYR A 162 6.88 -21.28 15.66
CA TYR A 162 8.16 -21.99 15.76
C TYR A 162 8.30 -22.74 17.09
N ILE A 163 8.02 -22.08 18.23
CA ILE A 163 8.11 -22.70 19.56
C ILE A 163 7.12 -23.86 19.66
N LEU A 164 5.89 -23.70 19.17
CA LEU A 164 4.88 -24.75 19.16
C LEU A 164 5.36 -25.99 18.37
N ALA A 165 5.90 -25.78 17.17
CA ALA A 165 6.42 -26.87 16.34
C ALA A 165 7.62 -27.57 17.01
N GLN A 166 8.52 -26.82 17.63
CA GLN A 166 9.68 -27.34 18.36
C GLN A 166 9.25 -28.15 19.59
N ASN A 167 8.32 -27.64 20.39
CA ASN A 167 7.81 -28.33 21.57
C ASN A 167 7.12 -29.65 21.22
N LYS A 168 6.27 -29.66 20.17
CA LYS A 168 5.66 -30.89 19.66
C LYS A 168 6.71 -31.91 19.23
N LEU A 169 7.78 -31.46 18.60
CA LEU A 169 8.86 -32.34 18.20
C LEU A 169 9.53 -32.98 19.42
N TRP A 170 9.83 -32.19 20.48
CA TRP A 170 10.43 -32.72 21.72
C TRP A 170 9.54 -33.77 22.42
N VAL A 171 8.21 -33.55 22.41
CA VAL A 171 7.27 -34.53 23.00
C VAL A 171 7.27 -35.83 22.18
N ILE A 172 7.23 -35.76 20.84
CA ILE A 172 7.19 -36.95 19.98
C ILE A 172 8.53 -37.71 20.00
N THR A 173 9.64 -37.00 20.04
CA THR A 173 10.97 -37.64 20.11
C THR A 173 11.31 -38.20 21.52
N GLY A 174 10.50 -37.87 22.53
CA GLY A 174 10.72 -38.28 23.92
C GLY A 174 11.81 -37.45 24.61
N GLU A 175 12.31 -36.37 24.02
CA GLU A 175 13.22 -35.44 24.67
C GLU A 175 12.58 -34.74 25.88
N VAL A 176 11.28 -34.48 25.79
CA VAL A 176 10.43 -34.01 26.88
C VAL A 176 9.27 -35.00 27.03
N ALA A 177 9.14 -35.61 28.20
CA ALA A 177 8.07 -36.58 28.41
C ALA A 177 6.69 -35.92 28.46
N SER A 178 6.59 -34.75 29.08
CA SER A 178 5.32 -34.00 29.22
C SER A 178 5.62 -32.59 29.73
N PHE A 179 4.73 -31.65 29.45
CA PHE A 179 4.74 -30.30 30.04
C PHE A 179 3.80 -30.16 31.26
N SER A 180 3.20 -31.25 31.72
CA SER A 180 2.17 -31.24 32.79
C SER A 180 2.59 -30.53 34.05
N ASP A 181 3.85 -30.75 34.52
CA ASP A 181 4.35 -30.12 35.74
C ASP A 181 4.51 -28.59 35.54
N GLN A 182 4.98 -28.17 34.38
CA GLN A 182 5.11 -26.74 34.04
C GLN A 182 3.75 -26.08 33.96
N ILE A 183 2.77 -26.73 33.29
CA ILE A 183 1.38 -26.24 33.19
C ILE A 183 0.78 -26.12 34.60
N THR A 184 1.00 -27.10 35.47
CA THR A 184 0.51 -27.05 36.86
C THR A 184 1.09 -25.88 37.63
N ALA A 185 2.41 -25.66 37.52
CA ALA A 185 3.08 -24.54 38.17
C ALA A 185 2.59 -23.17 37.66
N LEU A 186 2.46 -23.02 36.34
CA LEU A 186 1.95 -21.82 35.72
C LEU A 186 0.47 -21.57 36.10
N THR A 187 -0.35 -22.62 36.19
CA THR A 187 -1.77 -22.50 36.62
C THR A 187 -1.87 -22.01 38.07
N GLN A 188 -0.97 -22.49 38.98
CA GLN A 188 -0.90 -21.99 40.36
C GLN A 188 -0.47 -20.52 40.40
N GLN A 189 0.52 -20.15 39.58
CA GLN A 189 0.97 -18.77 39.45
C GLN A 189 -0.15 -17.87 38.91
N ALA A 190 -0.86 -18.30 37.88
CA ALA A 190 -2.03 -17.59 37.33
C ALA A 190 -3.10 -17.35 38.39
N ALA A 191 -3.43 -18.37 39.20
CA ALA A 191 -4.40 -18.23 40.27
C ALA A 191 -3.96 -17.22 41.34
N THR A 192 -2.64 -17.17 41.65
CA THR A 192 -2.09 -16.19 42.59
C THR A 192 -2.22 -14.77 42.02
N VAL A 193 -1.80 -14.54 40.77
CA VAL A 193 -1.89 -13.24 40.12
C VAL A 193 -3.38 -12.81 39.98
N GLN A 194 -4.27 -13.73 39.60
CA GLN A 194 -5.71 -13.47 39.53
C GLN A 194 -6.30 -13.03 40.88
N SER A 195 -5.87 -13.65 41.99
CA SER A 195 -6.33 -13.26 43.31
C SER A 195 -5.89 -11.84 43.73
N GLN A 196 -4.72 -11.42 43.24
CA GLN A 196 -4.19 -10.08 43.49
C GLN A 196 -4.87 -9.02 42.57
N LEU A 197 -5.17 -9.40 41.33
CA LEU A 197 -5.89 -8.55 40.38
C LEU A 197 -7.32 -8.27 40.85
N GLY A 198 -8.00 -9.25 41.44
CA GLY A 198 -9.41 -9.15 41.82
C GLY A 198 -10.34 -9.19 40.60
N ASN A 199 -11.42 -8.41 40.71
CA ASN A 199 -12.43 -8.31 39.65
C ASN A 199 -12.53 -6.86 39.18
N PRO A 200 -11.73 -6.42 38.19
CA PRO A 200 -11.85 -5.08 37.62
C PRO A 200 -13.19 -4.90 36.92
N SER A 201 -13.68 -3.67 36.87
CA SER A 201 -14.91 -3.33 36.14
C SER A 201 -14.71 -3.54 34.64
N GLN A 202 -15.63 -4.23 33.99
CA GLN A 202 -15.57 -4.51 32.57
C GLN A 202 -16.39 -3.50 31.76
N ILE A 203 -15.82 -3.12 30.63
CA ILE A 203 -16.48 -2.34 29.59
C ILE A 203 -16.90 -3.30 28.48
N THR A 204 -18.17 -3.28 28.14
CA THR A 204 -18.71 -4.18 27.11
C THR A 204 -19.09 -3.42 25.84
N ALA A 205 -18.99 -4.09 24.70
CA ALA A 205 -19.43 -3.56 23.42
C ALA A 205 -20.96 -3.36 23.43
N PRO A 206 -21.45 -2.14 23.11
CA PRO A 206 -22.89 -1.86 23.09
C PRO A 206 -23.60 -2.53 21.91
N GLN A 207 -22.89 -2.83 20.86
CA GLN A 207 -23.40 -3.46 19.63
C GLN A 207 -22.33 -4.31 18.96
N THR A 208 -22.74 -5.11 17.97
CA THR A 208 -21.81 -5.91 17.15
C THR A 208 -21.12 -5.04 16.11
N GLY A 209 -19.81 -5.18 15.96
CA GLY A 209 -19.01 -4.43 14.98
C GLY A 209 -17.52 -4.62 15.20
N TYR A 210 -16.73 -3.77 14.60
CA TYR A 210 -15.26 -3.72 14.76
C TYR A 210 -14.90 -2.74 15.87
N PHE A 211 -14.19 -3.20 16.87
CA PHE A 211 -13.76 -2.36 17.98
C PHE A 211 -12.45 -1.64 17.64
N ILE A 212 -12.46 -0.32 17.68
CA ILE A 212 -11.29 0.52 17.50
C ILE A 212 -10.97 1.22 18.81
N ARG A 213 -9.75 1.03 19.30
CA ARG A 213 -9.28 1.63 20.54
C ARG A 213 -9.21 3.16 20.44
N SER A 214 -9.42 3.87 21.52
CA SER A 214 -9.32 5.33 21.56
C SER A 214 -7.92 5.85 21.19
N SER A 215 -6.88 5.09 21.49
CA SER A 215 -5.49 5.42 21.14
C SER A 215 -5.19 5.30 19.65
N SER A 216 -5.95 4.48 18.91
CA SER A 216 -5.74 4.22 17.47
C SER A 216 -6.57 5.14 16.58
N SER A 217 -7.68 5.68 17.10
CA SER A 217 -8.61 6.49 16.34
C SER A 217 -9.27 7.51 17.26
N GLY A 218 -8.59 8.62 17.53
CA GLY A 218 -9.09 9.70 18.38
C GLY A 218 -10.30 10.46 17.83
N ARG A 219 -10.99 9.95 16.79
CA ARG A 219 -12.00 10.72 16.06
C ARG A 219 -13.31 9.98 15.92
N LEU A 220 -14.40 10.69 16.14
CA LEU A 220 -15.74 10.31 15.66
C LEU A 220 -16.12 11.24 14.51
N ASN A 221 -16.77 10.69 13.50
CA ASN A 221 -17.38 11.53 12.48
C ASN A 221 -18.64 12.20 13.05
N ALA A 222 -18.70 13.52 12.95
CA ALA A 222 -19.91 14.26 13.27
C ALA A 222 -20.97 13.92 12.22
N GLY A 223 -21.95 13.08 12.59
CA GLY A 223 -23.14 12.79 11.82
C GLY A 223 -22.90 12.50 10.33
N SER A 224 -22.74 11.25 9.94
CA SER A 224 -22.49 10.89 8.53
C SER A 224 -23.53 11.52 7.57
N ALA A 225 -24.78 11.66 8.01
CA ALA A 225 -25.85 12.28 7.21
C ALA A 225 -25.60 13.78 6.96
N ASP A 226 -25.11 14.51 7.96
CA ASP A 226 -24.84 15.94 7.84
C ASP A 226 -23.68 16.20 6.89
N ILE A 227 -22.62 15.37 6.94
CA ILE A 227 -21.48 15.46 6.04
C ILE A 227 -21.88 15.11 4.60
N LEU A 228 -22.71 14.07 4.43
CA LEU A 228 -23.24 13.70 3.12
C LEU A 228 -24.17 14.75 2.51
N ALA A 229 -24.69 15.68 3.30
CA ALA A 229 -25.52 16.80 2.81
C ALA A 229 -24.72 18.05 2.43
N LEU A 230 -23.40 18.10 2.72
CA LEU A 230 -22.55 19.24 2.38
C LEU A 230 -22.40 19.38 0.86
N ASP A 231 -22.34 20.60 0.35
CA ASP A 231 -21.89 20.89 -1.01
C ASP A 231 -20.37 20.76 -1.16
N ALA A 232 -19.86 20.91 -2.38
CA ALA A 232 -18.44 20.70 -2.66
C ALA A 232 -17.52 21.66 -1.86
N ALA A 233 -17.88 22.93 -1.74
CA ALA A 233 -17.06 23.94 -1.06
C ALA A 233 -17.04 23.70 0.46
N ASN A 234 -18.20 23.41 1.04
CA ASN A 234 -18.31 23.12 2.47
C ASN A 234 -17.66 21.79 2.85
N LEU A 235 -17.75 20.76 1.98
CA LEU A 235 -17.07 19.49 2.19
C LEU A 235 -15.54 19.68 2.13
N LYS A 236 -15.03 20.47 1.17
CA LYS A 236 -13.61 20.82 1.12
C LYS A 236 -13.14 21.50 2.38
N ALA A 237 -13.85 22.52 2.84
CA ALA A 237 -13.53 23.20 4.09
C ALA A 237 -13.57 22.26 5.32
N TYR A 238 -14.53 21.31 5.33
CA TYR A 238 -14.59 20.28 6.38
C TYR A 238 -13.36 19.38 6.37
N VAL A 239 -12.95 18.88 5.20
CA VAL A 239 -11.76 18.00 5.05
C VAL A 239 -10.48 18.75 5.43
N GLU A 240 -10.32 20.00 4.95
CA GLU A 240 -9.17 20.85 5.29
C GLU A 240 -9.07 21.17 6.79
N SER A 241 -10.21 21.39 7.47
CA SER A 241 -10.24 21.61 8.92
C SER A 241 -9.92 20.34 9.70
N SER A 242 -10.18 19.18 9.09
CA SER A 242 -9.99 17.85 9.69
C SER A 242 -10.43 17.83 11.15
N PRO A 243 -11.71 18.09 11.46
CA PRO A 243 -12.16 18.30 12.83
C PRO A 243 -11.93 17.06 13.66
N GLU A 244 -11.26 17.23 14.79
CA GLU A 244 -11.03 16.18 15.77
C GLU A 244 -12.13 16.21 16.82
N ILE A 245 -12.98 15.19 16.83
CA ILE A 245 -13.83 14.94 17.99
C ILE A 245 -13.06 13.98 18.88
N ALA A 246 -12.46 14.52 19.94
CA ALA A 246 -11.70 13.72 20.89
C ALA A 246 -12.61 12.66 21.54
N LEU A 247 -12.08 11.45 21.69
CA LEU A 247 -12.75 10.35 22.41
C LEU A 247 -12.41 10.41 23.91
N ASP A 248 -12.40 11.62 24.50
CA ASP A 248 -12.12 11.80 25.92
C ASP A 248 -13.16 11.06 26.76
N GLY A 249 -12.68 10.24 27.69
CA GLY A 249 -13.56 9.42 28.53
C GLY A 249 -14.21 8.23 27.83
N CYS A 250 -13.69 7.84 26.65
CA CYS A 250 -14.12 6.65 25.94
C CYS A 250 -13.01 5.59 25.90
N ALA A 251 -13.38 4.32 25.97
CA ALA A 251 -12.46 3.20 25.73
C ALA A 251 -12.15 3.03 24.23
N GLY A 252 -13.06 3.49 23.38
CA GLY A 252 -12.92 3.38 21.93
C GLY A 252 -14.27 3.59 21.23
N LYS A 253 -14.34 3.12 19.99
CA LYS A 253 -15.56 3.14 19.19
C LYS A 253 -15.84 1.76 18.59
N ILE A 254 -17.10 1.50 18.29
CA ILE A 254 -17.52 0.35 17.47
C ILE A 254 -17.93 0.88 16.11
N VAL A 255 -17.29 0.34 15.07
CA VAL A 255 -17.71 0.54 13.69
C VAL A 255 -18.66 -0.60 13.33
N SER A 256 -19.91 -0.28 13.05
CA SER A 256 -20.96 -1.22 12.67
C SER A 256 -21.39 -1.02 11.22
N GLY A 257 -22.35 -1.84 10.77
CA GLY A 257 -22.83 -1.78 9.39
C GLY A 257 -21.97 -2.60 8.42
N PHE A 258 -22.47 -2.69 7.18
CA PHE A 258 -21.81 -3.40 6.08
C PHE A 258 -21.37 -2.44 4.96
N THR A 259 -21.84 -1.20 5.03
CA THR A 259 -21.57 -0.20 4.01
C THR A 259 -20.99 1.05 4.68
N TRP A 260 -19.93 1.54 4.12
CA TRP A 260 -19.35 2.84 4.48
C TRP A 260 -19.26 3.71 3.23
N TYR A 261 -19.12 5.00 3.44
CA TYR A 261 -19.08 5.96 2.37
C TYR A 261 -17.77 6.75 2.39
N TYR A 262 -17.30 7.08 1.20
CA TYR A 262 -16.25 8.08 1.03
C TYR A 262 -16.85 9.29 0.34
N ALA A 263 -16.90 10.41 1.04
CA ALA A 263 -17.32 11.69 0.49
C ALA A 263 -16.06 12.47 0.11
N GLY A 264 -15.81 12.62 -1.18
CA GLY A 264 -14.59 13.21 -1.71
C GLY A 264 -14.84 14.46 -2.54
N VAL A 265 -13.80 15.30 -2.62
CA VAL A 265 -13.74 16.47 -3.49
C VAL A 265 -12.55 16.34 -4.44
N CYS A 266 -12.74 16.78 -5.68
CA CYS A 266 -11.71 16.82 -6.71
C CYS A 266 -12.01 17.96 -7.70
N SER A 267 -11.18 18.17 -8.72
CA SER A 267 -11.48 19.13 -9.78
C SER A 267 -12.64 18.66 -10.65
N ALA A 268 -13.37 19.60 -11.25
CA ALA A 268 -14.48 19.31 -12.15
C ALA A 268 -14.08 18.34 -13.28
N LYS A 269 -12.91 18.56 -13.88
CA LYS A 269 -12.36 17.71 -14.94
C LYS A 269 -12.08 16.27 -14.49
N GLN A 270 -11.61 16.08 -13.26
CA GLN A 270 -11.39 14.73 -12.71
C GLN A 270 -12.72 14.01 -12.43
N ALA A 271 -13.72 14.75 -11.92
CA ALA A 271 -15.04 14.20 -11.64
C ALA A 271 -15.78 13.70 -12.88
N GLU A 272 -15.53 14.29 -14.06
CA GLU A 272 -16.10 13.81 -15.32
C GLU A 272 -15.78 12.33 -15.60
N LYS A 273 -14.63 11.83 -15.12
CA LYS A 273 -14.27 10.42 -15.25
C LYS A 273 -15.14 9.48 -14.41
N LEU A 274 -15.85 9.99 -13.42
CA LEU A 274 -16.81 9.24 -12.59
C LEU A 274 -18.21 9.21 -13.19
N LEU A 275 -18.42 9.87 -14.32
CA LEU A 275 -19.69 9.92 -15.05
C LEU A 275 -19.65 9.06 -16.31
N ASP A 276 -20.82 8.60 -16.72
CA ASP A 276 -21.02 7.96 -18.02
C ASP A 276 -21.24 9.03 -19.12
N ARG A 277 -21.47 8.56 -20.36
CA ARG A 277 -21.71 9.45 -21.50
C ARG A 277 -23.01 10.28 -21.40
N ASP A 278 -23.93 9.85 -20.55
CA ASP A 278 -25.21 10.53 -20.29
C ASP A 278 -25.11 11.49 -19.08
N GLY A 279 -23.93 11.67 -18.51
CA GLY A 279 -23.70 12.52 -17.35
C GLY A 279 -24.21 11.93 -16.03
N LYS A 280 -24.41 10.61 -15.95
CA LYS A 280 -24.82 9.92 -14.74
C LYS A 280 -23.64 9.21 -14.06
N PRO A 281 -23.68 8.98 -12.74
CA PRO A 281 -22.67 8.21 -12.05
C PRO A 281 -22.40 6.85 -12.71
N LEU A 282 -21.13 6.45 -12.79
CA LEU A 282 -20.74 5.17 -13.38
C LEU A 282 -21.45 4.02 -12.71
N THR A 283 -22.08 3.15 -13.49
CA THR A 283 -22.73 1.93 -13.00
C THR A 283 -21.75 0.79 -12.73
N LYS A 284 -20.56 0.81 -13.38
CA LYS A 284 -19.49 -0.13 -13.12
C LYS A 284 -18.81 0.19 -11.78
N SER A 285 -18.37 -0.84 -11.08
CA SER A 285 -17.55 -0.65 -9.88
C SER A 285 -16.22 0.01 -10.24
N VAL A 286 -15.80 0.93 -9.40
CA VAL A 286 -14.47 1.53 -9.36
C VAL A 286 -13.68 0.91 -8.21
N GLU A 287 -12.41 1.21 -8.09
CA GLU A 287 -11.61 0.82 -6.94
C GLU A 287 -11.09 2.08 -6.24
N ILE A 288 -11.03 2.06 -4.91
CA ILE A 288 -10.47 3.14 -4.09
C ILE A 288 -9.29 2.61 -3.30
N ARG A 289 -8.21 3.36 -3.25
CA ARG A 289 -7.07 3.14 -2.35
C ARG A 289 -6.65 4.44 -1.69
N PHE A 290 -5.97 4.33 -0.56
CA PHE A 290 -5.48 5.46 0.24
C PHE A 290 -3.95 5.40 0.29
N PRO A 291 -3.25 6.17 -0.56
CA PRO A 291 -1.79 6.12 -0.67
C PRO A 291 -1.09 6.39 0.68
N GLY A 292 -0.13 5.52 1.03
CA GLY A 292 0.61 5.63 2.29
C GLY A 292 -0.15 5.21 3.55
N GLN A 293 -1.43 4.79 3.44
CA GLN A 293 -2.28 4.41 4.58
C GLN A 293 -2.97 3.06 4.37
N ALA A 294 -3.67 2.88 3.24
CA ALA A 294 -4.31 1.62 2.86
C ALA A 294 -4.12 1.39 1.35
N GLU A 295 -3.03 0.72 1.01
CA GLU A 295 -2.59 0.55 -0.38
C GLU A 295 -3.41 -0.49 -1.16
N THR A 296 -4.05 -1.43 -0.45
CA THR A 296 -4.88 -2.45 -1.10
C THR A 296 -6.16 -1.83 -1.66
N PRO A 297 -6.37 -1.86 -3.00
CA PRO A 297 -7.56 -1.27 -3.59
C PRO A 297 -8.85 -2.00 -3.14
N LEU A 298 -9.86 -1.24 -2.74
CA LEU A 298 -11.17 -1.73 -2.36
C LEU A 298 -12.21 -1.39 -3.42
N LYS A 299 -13.10 -2.33 -3.70
CA LYS A 299 -14.20 -2.09 -4.64
C LYS A 299 -15.21 -1.12 -4.08
N ALA A 300 -15.57 -0.13 -4.87
CA ALA A 300 -16.54 0.90 -4.54
C ALA A 300 -17.53 1.12 -5.70
N LYS A 301 -18.68 1.67 -5.38
CA LYS A 301 -19.70 2.11 -6.35
C LYS A 301 -19.83 3.62 -6.27
N VAL A 302 -19.92 4.28 -7.42
CA VAL A 302 -20.19 5.72 -7.47
C VAL A 302 -21.67 5.93 -7.20
N SER A 303 -21.99 6.57 -6.07
CA SER A 303 -23.38 6.80 -5.64
C SER A 303 -23.89 8.15 -6.09
N GLU A 304 -23.04 9.18 -6.07
CA GLU A 304 -23.41 10.55 -6.39
C GLU A 304 -22.20 11.31 -6.96
N VAL A 305 -22.42 12.21 -7.91
CA VAL A 305 -21.41 13.15 -8.41
C VAL A 305 -22.10 14.48 -8.69
N ASN A 306 -21.60 15.55 -8.06
CA ASN A 306 -22.08 16.91 -8.24
C ASN A 306 -20.92 17.80 -8.66
N ILE A 307 -20.98 18.36 -9.86
CA ILE A 307 -19.93 19.20 -10.44
C ILE A 307 -20.36 20.66 -10.37
N ASP A 308 -19.53 21.49 -9.77
CA ASP A 308 -19.59 22.94 -9.83
C ASP A 308 -18.52 23.44 -10.82
N ALA A 309 -18.93 23.59 -12.06
CA ALA A 309 -18.03 23.99 -13.15
C ALA A 309 -17.56 25.45 -13.01
N GLU A 310 -18.30 26.32 -12.31
CA GLU A 310 -17.91 27.72 -12.13
C GLU A 310 -16.71 27.87 -11.19
N ASN A 311 -16.66 27.00 -10.17
CA ASN A 311 -15.58 27.02 -9.18
C ASN A 311 -14.51 25.93 -9.42
N ASP A 312 -14.59 25.16 -10.52
CA ASP A 312 -13.73 24.03 -10.84
C ASP A 312 -13.58 23.04 -9.67
N ILE A 313 -14.66 22.75 -8.99
CA ILE A 313 -14.73 21.81 -7.89
C ILE A 313 -15.88 20.83 -8.08
N ALA A 314 -15.67 19.60 -7.67
CA ALA A 314 -16.74 18.60 -7.68
C ALA A 314 -16.73 17.81 -6.37
N ARG A 315 -17.93 17.46 -5.93
CA ARG A 315 -18.17 16.53 -4.82
C ARG A 315 -18.67 15.21 -5.40
N PHE A 316 -18.19 14.12 -4.85
CA PHE A 316 -18.72 12.80 -5.15
C PHE A 316 -18.83 11.94 -3.90
N VAL A 317 -19.67 10.91 -3.97
CA VAL A 317 -19.84 9.92 -2.89
C VAL A 317 -19.64 8.53 -3.49
N LEU A 318 -18.74 7.78 -2.86
CA LEU A 318 -18.58 6.35 -3.12
C LEU A 318 -19.20 5.54 -1.99
N SER A 319 -19.82 4.41 -2.31
CA SER A 319 -20.26 3.41 -1.33
C SER A 319 -19.39 2.16 -1.44
N CYS A 320 -18.92 1.67 -0.29
CA CYS A 320 -18.05 0.52 -0.17
C CYS A 320 -18.65 -0.50 0.79
N GLU A 321 -18.60 -1.78 0.43
CA GLU A 321 -19.16 -2.89 1.24
C GLU A 321 -18.05 -3.75 1.87
N ILE A 322 -16.77 -3.45 1.56
CA ILE A 322 -15.61 -4.18 2.08
C ILE A 322 -14.95 -3.33 3.15
N ILE A 323 -14.80 -3.91 4.33
CA ILE A 323 -14.10 -3.29 5.47
C ILE A 323 -12.84 -4.11 5.74
N ASN A 324 -11.70 -3.45 5.84
CA ASN A 324 -10.45 -4.01 6.33
C ASN A 324 -9.91 -3.19 7.51
N GLY A 325 -8.94 -3.73 8.24
CA GLY A 325 -8.37 -3.09 9.43
C GLY A 325 -7.76 -1.72 9.17
N ASP A 326 -7.20 -1.50 7.97
CA ASP A 326 -6.50 -0.27 7.62
C ASP A 326 -7.46 0.90 7.47
N VAL A 327 -8.59 0.70 6.76
CA VAL A 327 -9.57 1.78 6.54
C VAL A 327 -10.36 2.14 7.80
N LEU A 328 -10.48 1.24 8.77
CA LEU A 328 -11.23 1.48 10.02
C LEU A 328 -10.64 2.61 10.88
N ARG A 329 -9.34 2.89 10.70
CA ARG A 329 -8.60 3.93 11.45
C ARG A 329 -8.59 5.27 10.74
N LEU A 330 -9.00 5.30 9.44
CA LEU A 330 -9.01 6.51 8.64
C LEU A 330 -10.22 7.37 8.97
N ASN A 331 -10.02 8.68 8.83
CA ASN A 331 -11.10 9.67 8.95
C ASN A 331 -11.09 10.57 7.71
N CYS A 332 -10.34 11.68 7.70
CA CYS A 332 -10.04 12.42 6.49
C CYS A 332 -8.79 11.82 5.86
N ALA A 333 -8.85 11.48 4.58
CA ALA A 333 -7.74 10.86 3.86
C ALA A 333 -7.80 11.16 2.37
N ASP A 334 -6.62 11.33 1.79
CA ASP A 334 -6.46 11.41 0.34
C ASP A 334 -6.70 10.04 -0.28
N ALA A 335 -7.44 10.01 -1.37
CA ALA A 335 -7.77 8.78 -2.06
C ALA A 335 -7.42 8.85 -3.55
N GLN A 336 -7.06 7.70 -4.11
CA GLN A 336 -7.01 7.47 -5.54
C GLN A 336 -8.15 6.53 -5.94
N ILE A 337 -9.02 7.03 -6.82
CA ILE A 337 -10.12 6.25 -7.37
C ILE A 337 -9.70 5.74 -8.75
N ILE A 338 -9.56 4.43 -8.91
CA ILE A 338 -9.16 3.78 -10.15
C ILE A 338 -10.42 3.48 -10.95
N VAL A 339 -10.65 4.25 -12.01
CA VAL A 339 -11.82 4.12 -12.88
C VAL A 339 -11.60 3.15 -14.03
N GLY A 340 -10.33 2.86 -14.36
CA GLY A 340 -9.98 1.92 -15.42
C GLY A 340 -8.51 1.53 -15.36
N ARG A 341 -8.21 0.39 -16.00
CA ARG A 341 -6.83 -0.08 -16.24
C ARG A 341 -6.68 -0.37 -17.72
N ASN A 342 -5.68 0.24 -18.33
CA ASN A 342 -5.32 0.03 -19.73
C ASN A 342 -3.97 -0.69 -19.77
N THR A 343 -3.98 -1.91 -20.30
CA THR A 343 -2.75 -2.69 -20.49
C THR A 343 -2.32 -2.60 -21.94
N GLY A 344 -1.10 -2.18 -22.20
CA GLY A 344 -0.56 -2.01 -23.53
C GLY A 344 0.97 -2.06 -23.57
N LEU A 345 1.53 -1.92 -24.74
CA LEU A 345 2.97 -1.82 -24.90
C LEU A 345 3.42 -0.37 -24.65
N ARG A 346 4.27 -0.19 -23.67
CA ARG A 346 4.91 1.10 -23.40
C ARG A 346 6.04 1.32 -24.38
N VAL A 347 5.96 2.43 -25.13
CA VAL A 347 7.00 2.89 -26.06
C VAL A 347 7.41 4.31 -25.71
N PRO A 348 8.67 4.72 -26.01
CA PRO A 348 9.08 6.11 -25.85
C PRO A 348 8.24 7.04 -26.74
N ALA A 349 7.91 8.22 -26.26
CA ALA A 349 7.16 9.20 -27.05
C ALA A 349 7.89 9.58 -28.36
N ALA A 350 9.23 9.59 -28.33
CA ALA A 350 10.06 9.84 -29.52
C ALA A 350 9.98 8.74 -30.59
N ALA A 351 9.48 7.55 -30.25
CA ALA A 351 9.28 6.45 -31.20
C ALA A 351 7.90 6.47 -31.87
N VAL A 352 7.00 7.39 -31.43
CA VAL A 352 5.66 7.53 -32.03
C VAL A 352 5.77 8.42 -33.27
N HIS A 353 5.45 7.85 -34.40
CA HIS A 353 5.38 8.54 -35.69
C HIS A 353 3.92 8.70 -36.13
N TYR A 354 3.66 9.68 -36.97
CA TYR A 354 2.33 9.94 -37.51
C TYR A 354 2.35 9.78 -39.02
N LEU A 355 1.46 8.97 -39.57
CA LEU A 355 1.29 8.84 -41.00
C LEU A 355 0.00 9.55 -41.46
N LYS A 356 0.07 10.20 -42.64
CA LYS A 356 -1.09 10.71 -43.35
C LYS A 356 -1.82 9.57 -44.05
N GLU A 357 -3.05 9.82 -44.52
CA GLU A 357 -3.81 8.83 -45.28
C GLU A 357 -3.11 8.33 -46.54
N ASP A 358 -2.21 9.12 -47.15
CA ASP A 358 -1.39 8.74 -48.30
C ASP A 358 -0.15 7.89 -47.94
N GLY A 359 0.03 7.59 -46.68
CA GLY A 359 1.18 6.80 -46.16
C GLY A 359 2.47 7.61 -46.02
N SER A 360 2.47 8.91 -46.24
CA SER A 360 3.63 9.77 -45.99
C SER A 360 3.74 10.15 -44.50
N GLU A 361 4.97 10.33 -44.01
CA GLU A 361 5.20 10.79 -42.63
C GLU A 361 4.74 12.25 -42.48
N ALA A 362 4.17 12.52 -41.30
CA ALA A 362 3.73 13.86 -40.90
C ALA A 362 4.63 14.39 -39.78
N GLU A 363 4.98 15.66 -39.85
CA GLU A 363 5.65 16.36 -38.75
C GLU A 363 4.60 16.75 -37.68
N GLY A 364 4.43 15.88 -36.65
CA GLY A 364 3.57 16.12 -35.50
C GLY A 364 2.14 15.55 -35.61
N GLN A 365 1.30 15.88 -34.62
CA GLN A 365 -0.08 15.42 -34.52
C GLN A 365 -1.01 16.24 -35.40
N GLY A 366 -1.96 15.57 -36.07
CA GLY A 366 -3.03 16.20 -36.87
C GLY A 366 -4.33 15.39 -36.81
N GLU A 367 -5.48 16.01 -37.04
CA GLU A 367 -6.79 15.39 -36.87
C GLU A 367 -7.03 14.10 -37.68
N ASN A 368 -6.30 13.92 -38.81
CA ASN A 368 -6.46 12.77 -39.71
C ASN A 368 -5.15 11.95 -39.81
N TYR A 369 -4.27 12.00 -38.81
CA TYR A 369 -3.01 11.28 -38.85
C TYR A 369 -3.11 10.00 -37.99
N ILE A 370 -2.53 8.90 -38.50
CA ILE A 370 -2.51 7.61 -37.84
C ILE A 370 -1.24 7.53 -37.01
N PRO A 371 -1.34 7.51 -35.67
CA PRO A 371 -0.18 7.30 -34.82
C PRO A 371 0.27 5.84 -34.85
N GLY A 372 1.58 5.59 -34.84
CA GLY A 372 2.15 4.26 -34.81
C GLY A 372 3.63 4.27 -34.51
N VAL A 373 4.22 3.11 -34.48
CA VAL A 373 5.66 2.90 -34.22
C VAL A 373 6.29 2.03 -35.29
N TYR A 374 7.59 2.24 -35.57
CA TYR A 374 8.33 1.35 -36.44
C TYR A 374 8.86 0.16 -35.65
N VAL A 375 8.41 -1.03 -35.96
CA VAL A 375 8.84 -2.28 -35.34
C VAL A 375 9.88 -2.97 -36.26
N LYS A 376 11.01 -3.39 -35.67
CA LYS A 376 12.06 -4.12 -36.38
C LYS A 376 11.61 -5.55 -36.66
N TYR A 377 11.56 -5.92 -37.93
CA TYR A 377 11.27 -7.28 -38.38
C TYR A 377 12.45 -7.80 -39.22
N GLY A 378 13.37 -8.54 -38.63
CA GLY A 378 14.62 -8.92 -39.27
C GLY A 378 15.48 -7.69 -39.58
N ASN A 379 15.72 -7.43 -40.88
CA ASN A 379 16.46 -6.24 -41.35
C ASN A 379 15.54 -5.11 -41.84
N LEU A 380 14.24 -5.26 -41.72
CA LEU A 380 13.25 -4.26 -42.16
C LEU A 380 12.56 -3.62 -40.97
N ALA A 381 12.15 -2.37 -41.11
CA ALA A 381 11.25 -1.69 -40.17
C ALA A 381 9.83 -1.69 -40.76
N ARG A 382 8.85 -2.04 -39.96
CA ARG A 382 7.44 -2.03 -40.34
C ARG A 382 6.69 -1.08 -39.40
N PHE A 383 5.88 -0.21 -39.97
CA PHE A 383 4.96 0.64 -39.25
C PHE A 383 3.77 -0.19 -38.72
N CYS A 384 3.44 -0.04 -37.43
CA CYS A 384 2.37 -0.74 -36.73
C CYS A 384 1.56 0.22 -35.88
#